data_590b2e580f44942f6972e6a41434a375
#
_entry.id   590b2e580f44942f6972e6a41434a375
#
_cell.length_a   1.000
_cell.length_b   1.000
_cell.length_c   1.000
_cell.angle_alpha   90.00
_cell.angle_beta   90.00
_cell.angle_gamma   90.00
#
_symmetry.space_group_name_H-M   'P 1'
#
loop_
_entity.id
_entity.type
_entity.pdbx_description
1 polymer ?
#
loop_
_entity_poly.entity_id
_entity_poly.type
_entity_poly.pdbx_seq_one_letter_code
_entity_poly.pdbx_strand_id
1 'polypeptide(L)'
;MIPEPPTSMPNPIRCPIAQIVRNRHNGGMSINSRGTEQLASRADNRGFSAPNSPGSVRLSVRELRDRAVFIARAAAAHIASRRVELGSDGVLASSETKSSAVDPVTVVDRESEELIRSLIKAFSSSDRILGEEGGLDDGPGSQAQATDAAEAVTWIVDPIDGTVNFLYGLPNFAVSIACAVGDEVVAGAVANVSSGEIYSAAKGEGAQVSRRDGTVQTLSCSPTAELEKTLVATGFSYSANLRQVQGRIASQLLGECRDIRRMGSAALDLCMVAHGRVDAYYEHDIKIWDYAAGALIAAEAGARIRVPEFTQCANAAGRPEGDPLDFGVGAANPEVADAFFEALDGATAKARN
;
A
#
# COMPACT_ATOMS: atom_id res chain seq x y z
N MET A 1 41.25 20.59 -17.14
CA MET A 1 40.06 21.08 -17.85
C MET A 1 38.91 20.13 -17.51
N ILE A 2 38.00 20.60 -16.65
CA ILE A 2 36.77 19.88 -16.26
C ILE A 2 35.69 20.41 -17.24
N PRO A 3 34.92 19.57 -17.94
CA PRO A 3 33.87 20.04 -18.83
C PRO A 3 32.70 20.60 -18.03
N GLU A 4 32.15 21.73 -18.48
CA GLU A 4 30.95 22.34 -17.92
C GLU A 4 29.69 21.46 -18.11
N PRO A 5 28.74 21.50 -17.16
CA PRO A 5 27.51 20.75 -17.29
C PRO A 5 26.57 21.38 -18.34
N PRO A 6 25.73 20.57 -19.01
CA PRO A 6 24.83 21.09 -20.06
C PRO A 6 23.70 21.93 -19.44
N THR A 7 23.59 23.16 -19.94
CA THR A 7 22.49 24.11 -19.70
C THR A 7 21.29 23.72 -20.55
N SER A 8 20.32 22.99 -20.00
CA SER A 8 18.88 23.12 -20.27
C SER A 8 18.14 21.95 -19.64
N MET A 9 17.56 22.18 -18.46
CA MET A 9 16.51 21.29 -17.98
C MET A 9 15.19 21.61 -18.69
N PRO A 10 14.43 20.61 -19.16
CA PRO A 10 13.10 20.84 -19.68
C PRO A 10 12.17 21.32 -18.57
N ASN A 11 11.36 22.32 -18.90
CA ASN A 11 10.35 22.92 -18.04
C ASN A 11 9.47 21.86 -17.37
N PRO A 12 9.26 21.88 -16.05
CA PRO A 12 8.39 20.92 -15.40
C PRO A 12 6.96 21.10 -15.91
N ILE A 13 6.40 20.03 -16.44
CA ILE A 13 4.99 19.93 -16.83
C ILE A 13 4.16 20.34 -15.62
N ARG A 14 3.43 21.45 -15.71
CA ARG A 14 2.51 21.92 -14.66
C ARG A 14 1.45 20.87 -14.46
N CYS A 15 1.55 20.11 -13.36
CA CYS A 15 0.54 19.16 -12.95
C CYS A 15 -0.71 19.93 -12.47
N PRO A 16 -1.89 19.72 -13.05
CA PRO A 16 -3.13 20.40 -12.64
C PRO A 16 -3.48 20.20 -11.16
N ILE A 17 -2.99 19.13 -10.54
CA ILE A 17 -3.23 18.77 -9.13
C ILE A 17 -2.56 19.76 -8.16
N ALA A 18 -1.41 20.34 -8.52
CA ALA A 18 -0.74 21.34 -7.71
C ALA A 18 -1.56 22.63 -7.51
N GLN A 19 -2.54 22.88 -8.35
CA GLN A 19 -3.42 24.05 -8.27
C GLN A 19 -4.58 23.88 -7.26
N ILE A 20 -5.02 22.64 -7.03
CA ILE A 20 -6.10 22.31 -6.08
C ILE A 20 -5.58 22.47 -4.63
N VAL A 21 -4.34 22.09 -4.37
CA VAL A 21 -3.71 22.17 -3.04
C VAL A 21 -3.36 23.62 -2.68
N ARG A 22 -2.86 24.43 -3.63
CA ARG A 22 -2.50 25.83 -3.37
C ARG A 22 -3.67 26.74 -2.93
N ASN A 23 -4.89 26.41 -3.34
CA ASN A 23 -6.08 27.23 -2.99
C ASN A 23 -6.57 27.03 -1.55
N ARG A 24 -6.10 26.02 -0.80
CA ARG A 24 -6.48 25.81 0.61
C ARG A 24 -5.69 26.67 1.61
N HIS A 25 -4.49 27.11 1.26
CA HIS A 25 -3.59 27.85 2.19
C HIS A 25 -3.89 29.35 2.30
N ASN A 26 -4.73 29.91 1.44
CA ASN A 26 -5.13 31.32 1.49
C ASN A 26 -6.58 31.50 1.95
N GLY A 27 -6.86 31.20 3.23
CA GLY A 27 -8.00 31.71 4.00
C GLY A 27 -9.38 31.50 3.37
N GLY A 28 -10.11 30.47 3.82
CA GLY A 28 -11.55 30.41 3.82
C GLY A 28 -12.22 30.50 2.44
N MET A 29 -12.18 29.41 1.66
CA MET A 29 -13.06 29.28 0.51
C MET A 29 -13.51 27.83 0.32
N SER A 30 -14.80 27.65 0.21
CA SER A 30 -15.50 26.42 -0.18
C SER A 30 -14.86 25.80 -1.43
N ILE A 31 -14.64 24.50 -1.37
CA ILE A 31 -14.18 23.71 -2.53
C ILE A 31 -15.21 23.89 -3.63
N ASN A 32 -14.79 24.46 -4.76
CA ASN A 32 -15.64 24.56 -5.92
C ASN A 32 -15.76 23.14 -6.54
N SER A 33 -16.89 22.49 -6.38
CA SER A 33 -17.23 21.16 -6.87
C SER A 33 -16.88 20.93 -8.36
N ARG A 34 -16.80 22.01 -9.15
CA ARG A 34 -16.45 21.94 -10.57
C ARG A 34 -15.02 21.49 -10.86
N GLY A 35 -14.07 21.66 -9.95
CA GLY A 35 -12.67 21.25 -10.16
C GLY A 35 -12.45 19.76 -10.02
N THR A 36 -13.14 19.13 -9.09
CA THR A 36 -13.13 17.68 -8.88
C THR A 36 -13.91 16.92 -9.94
N GLU A 37 -15.05 17.47 -10.38
CA GLU A 37 -15.85 16.91 -11.48
C GLU A 37 -15.08 16.95 -12.83
N GLN A 38 -14.28 17.99 -13.11
CA GLN A 38 -13.47 18.06 -14.33
C GLN A 38 -12.31 17.07 -14.35
N LEU A 39 -11.76 16.66 -13.22
CA LEU A 39 -10.72 15.63 -13.16
C LEU A 39 -11.32 14.22 -13.31
N ALA A 40 -12.45 13.96 -12.70
CA ALA A 40 -13.20 12.72 -12.88
C ALA A 40 -13.70 12.58 -14.34
N SER A 41 -14.24 13.65 -14.93
CA SER A 41 -14.72 13.63 -16.32
C SER A 41 -13.63 13.47 -17.39
N ARG A 42 -12.37 13.83 -17.09
CA ARG A 42 -11.23 13.60 -18.01
C ARG A 42 -10.70 12.16 -17.96
N ALA A 43 -10.92 11.44 -16.86
CA ALA A 43 -10.61 10.01 -16.78
C ALA A 43 -11.62 9.17 -17.58
N ASP A 44 -12.89 9.60 -17.63
CA ASP A 44 -13.98 8.90 -18.33
C ASP A 44 -13.97 9.09 -19.87
N ASN A 45 -13.19 10.01 -20.41
CA ASN A 45 -13.27 10.36 -21.84
C ASN A 45 -12.41 9.49 -22.78
N ARG A 46 -12.04 8.27 -22.36
CA ARG A 46 -11.49 7.26 -23.27
C ARG A 46 -12.48 6.11 -23.45
N GLY A 47 -13.55 6.37 -24.20
CA GLY A 47 -14.32 5.32 -24.88
C GLY A 47 -15.40 4.60 -24.08
N PHE A 48 -15.96 5.21 -23.01
CA PHE A 48 -17.09 4.64 -22.30
C PHE A 48 -18.41 5.28 -22.78
N SER A 49 -19.23 4.49 -23.48
CA SER A 49 -20.63 4.81 -23.72
C SER A 49 -21.42 4.68 -22.43
N ALA A 50 -22.11 5.73 -22.00
CA ALA A 50 -22.97 5.70 -20.83
C ALA A 50 -24.14 4.73 -21.06
N PRO A 51 -24.41 3.77 -20.15
CA PRO A 51 -25.63 2.96 -20.23
C PRO A 51 -26.80 3.75 -19.62
N ASN A 52 -27.89 3.78 -20.35
CA ASN A 52 -29.20 4.27 -19.89
C ASN A 52 -29.83 3.20 -18.98
N SER A 53 -29.88 3.44 -17.67
CA SER A 53 -30.89 2.99 -16.69
C SER A 53 -30.34 2.97 -15.25
N PRO A 54 -31.11 3.24 -14.19
CA PRO A 54 -30.66 3.26 -12.81
C PRO A 54 -30.62 1.84 -12.22
N GLY A 55 -29.65 1.03 -12.68
CA GLY A 55 -29.20 -0.17 -12.02
C GLY A 55 -27.74 0.07 -11.66
N SER A 56 -27.33 -0.20 -10.43
CA SER A 56 -25.96 -0.07 -9.98
C SER A 56 -25.03 -0.84 -10.95
N VAL A 57 -24.28 -0.11 -11.78
CA VAL A 57 -23.26 -0.72 -12.63
C VAL A 57 -22.16 -1.22 -11.71
N ARG A 58 -22.11 -2.52 -11.51
CA ARG A 58 -21.03 -3.17 -10.73
C ARG A 58 -19.71 -2.98 -11.49
N LEU A 59 -18.75 -2.30 -10.84
CA LEU A 59 -17.43 -2.13 -11.42
C LEU A 59 -16.72 -3.48 -11.56
N SER A 60 -16.03 -3.68 -12.67
CA SER A 60 -15.15 -4.82 -12.85
C SER A 60 -13.90 -4.69 -11.95
N VAL A 61 -13.27 -5.81 -11.62
CA VAL A 61 -12.02 -5.82 -10.85
C VAL A 61 -10.91 -5.00 -11.52
N ARG A 62 -10.93 -4.91 -12.87
CA ARG A 62 -10.01 -4.04 -13.64
C ARG A 62 -10.26 -2.58 -13.39
N GLU A 63 -11.52 -2.15 -13.40
CA GLU A 63 -11.87 -0.75 -13.13
C GLU A 63 -11.50 -0.35 -11.72
N LEU A 64 -11.69 -1.23 -10.73
CA LEU A 64 -11.26 -1.01 -9.35
C LEU A 64 -9.73 -0.89 -9.26
N ARG A 65 -8.97 -1.76 -9.94
CA ARG A 65 -7.50 -1.65 -10.04
C ARG A 65 -7.08 -0.32 -10.68
N ASP A 66 -7.70 0.08 -11.77
CA ASP A 66 -7.32 1.30 -12.49
C ASP A 66 -7.59 2.54 -11.65
N ARG A 67 -8.68 2.54 -10.85
CA ARG A 67 -8.95 3.57 -9.84
C ARG A 67 -7.90 3.56 -8.72
N ALA A 68 -7.55 2.38 -8.19
CA ALA A 68 -6.49 2.25 -7.18
C ALA A 68 -5.15 2.81 -7.69
N VAL A 69 -4.76 2.49 -8.93
CA VAL A 69 -3.55 3.03 -9.59
C VAL A 69 -3.61 4.55 -9.73
N PHE A 70 -4.77 5.09 -10.14
CA PHE A 70 -4.94 6.54 -10.26
C PHE A 70 -4.78 7.24 -8.91
N ILE A 71 -5.44 6.74 -7.86
CA ILE A 71 -5.41 7.29 -6.51
C ILE A 71 -3.98 7.20 -5.95
N ALA A 72 -3.35 6.03 -6.02
CA ALA A 72 -1.99 5.81 -5.52
C ALA A 72 -0.97 6.72 -6.22
N ARG A 73 -1.10 6.93 -7.53
CA ARG A 73 -0.27 7.86 -8.30
C ARG A 73 -0.44 9.31 -7.87
N ALA A 74 -1.67 9.74 -7.62
CA ALA A 74 -1.97 11.09 -7.19
C ALA A 74 -1.42 11.37 -5.79
N ALA A 75 -1.60 10.44 -4.86
CA ALA A 75 -1.06 10.52 -3.51
C ALA A 75 0.47 10.51 -3.50
N ALA A 76 1.11 9.60 -4.26
CA ALA A 76 2.56 9.55 -4.37
C ALA A 76 3.16 10.86 -4.93
N ALA A 77 2.50 11.49 -5.90
CA ALA A 77 2.92 12.79 -6.43
C ALA A 77 2.78 13.91 -5.38
N HIS A 78 1.70 13.89 -4.57
CA HIS A 78 1.51 14.81 -3.47
C HIS A 78 2.62 14.66 -2.42
N ILE A 79 2.88 13.44 -1.95
CA ILE A 79 3.92 13.15 -0.95
C ILE A 79 5.30 13.60 -1.44
N ALA A 80 5.65 13.31 -2.71
CA ALA A 80 6.91 13.75 -3.29
C ALA A 80 7.04 15.28 -3.32
N SER A 81 5.97 16.01 -3.66
CA SER A 81 5.94 17.47 -3.64
C SER A 81 6.11 18.02 -2.23
N ARG A 82 5.34 17.48 -1.27
CA ARG A 82 5.40 17.92 0.14
C ARG A 82 6.77 17.69 0.75
N ARG A 83 7.42 16.56 0.41
CA ARG A 83 8.77 16.29 0.88
C ARG A 83 9.78 17.34 0.39
N VAL A 84 9.67 17.77 -0.86
CA VAL A 84 10.54 18.83 -1.41
C VAL A 84 10.24 20.17 -0.77
N GLU A 85 8.96 20.51 -0.56
CA GLU A 85 8.54 21.78 0.06
C GLU A 85 8.98 21.91 1.51
N LEU A 86 8.86 20.84 2.31
CA LEU A 86 9.22 20.81 3.71
C LEU A 86 10.74 20.71 3.92
N GLY A 87 11.46 20.04 3.02
CA GLY A 87 12.83 19.62 3.24
C GLY A 87 12.96 18.61 4.38
N SER A 88 14.15 18.09 4.61
CA SER A 88 14.37 17.06 5.64
C SER A 88 14.02 17.56 7.04
N ASP A 89 14.43 18.76 7.40
CA ASP A 89 14.21 19.34 8.73
C ASP A 89 12.70 19.61 8.97
N GLY A 90 11.98 20.09 7.96
CA GLY A 90 10.54 20.34 8.05
C GLY A 90 9.71 19.06 8.17
N VAL A 91 10.11 17.99 7.50
CA VAL A 91 9.49 16.67 7.65
C VAL A 91 9.64 16.15 9.07
N LEU A 92 10.87 16.21 9.63
CA LEU A 92 11.14 15.81 11.02
C LEU A 92 10.38 16.67 12.02
N ALA A 93 10.34 17.99 11.82
CA ALA A 93 9.62 18.92 12.70
C ALA A 93 8.10 18.72 12.67
N SER A 94 7.55 18.16 11.59
CA SER A 94 6.12 17.86 11.44
C SER A 94 5.71 16.51 12.01
N SER A 95 6.68 15.72 12.50
CA SER A 95 6.40 14.37 13.00
C SER A 95 5.84 14.40 14.43
N GLU A 96 4.85 13.55 14.65
CA GLU A 96 4.26 13.23 15.95
C GLU A 96 4.41 11.73 16.20
N THR A 97 4.02 11.25 17.37
CA THR A 97 4.02 9.80 17.68
C THR A 97 2.59 9.31 17.89
N LYS A 98 2.28 8.12 17.36
CA LYS A 98 0.96 7.46 17.49
C LYS A 98 0.87 6.64 18.78
N SER A 99 1.28 5.37 18.68
CA SER A 99 1.14 4.38 19.75
C SER A 99 2.33 4.33 20.68
N SER A 100 3.51 4.78 20.24
CA SER A 100 4.76 4.80 21.01
C SER A 100 5.73 5.83 20.47
N ALA A 101 6.80 6.12 21.24
CA ALA A 101 7.85 7.08 20.85
C ALA A 101 8.59 6.71 19.53
N VAL A 102 8.42 5.50 19.04
CA VAL A 102 9.07 4.99 17.81
C VAL A 102 8.08 4.71 16.68
N ASP A 103 6.81 5.08 16.85
CA ASP A 103 5.73 4.95 15.87
C ASP A 103 5.32 6.36 15.39
N PRO A 104 5.97 6.90 14.36
CA PRO A 104 5.75 8.28 13.93
C PRO A 104 4.57 8.40 12.97
N VAL A 105 3.98 9.59 12.96
CA VAL A 105 3.09 10.09 11.92
C VAL A 105 3.53 11.50 11.55
N THR A 106 3.37 11.88 10.31
CA THR A 106 3.67 13.23 9.84
C THR A 106 2.40 13.93 9.37
N VAL A 107 2.49 15.26 9.23
CA VAL A 107 1.42 16.04 8.60
C VAL A 107 1.15 15.53 7.17
N VAL A 108 2.16 14.99 6.49
CA VAL A 108 2.05 14.50 5.12
C VAL A 108 1.24 13.21 5.03
N ASP A 109 1.32 12.32 6.04
CA ASP A 109 0.47 11.12 6.13
C ASP A 109 -1.01 11.52 6.14
N ARG A 110 -1.39 12.45 7.02
CA ARG A 110 -2.77 12.95 7.14
C ARG A 110 -3.24 13.67 5.87
N GLU A 111 -2.43 14.58 5.32
CA GLU A 111 -2.74 15.28 4.06
C GLU A 111 -2.94 14.29 2.90
N SER A 112 -2.09 13.25 2.84
CA SER A 112 -2.17 12.20 1.82
C SER A 112 -3.43 11.37 1.97
N GLU A 113 -3.79 10.95 3.18
CA GLU A 113 -5.02 10.19 3.42
C GLU A 113 -6.28 11.03 3.12
N GLU A 114 -6.30 12.32 3.49
CA GLU A 114 -7.41 13.22 3.12
C GLU A 114 -7.58 13.33 1.60
N LEU A 115 -6.47 13.43 0.85
CA LEU A 115 -6.50 13.44 -0.60
C LEU A 115 -7.05 12.12 -1.16
N ILE A 116 -6.57 10.97 -0.67
CA ILE A 116 -7.02 9.64 -1.08
C ILE A 116 -8.52 9.49 -0.83
N ARG A 117 -8.99 9.81 0.38
CA ARG A 117 -10.43 9.77 0.75
C ARG A 117 -11.27 10.65 -0.15
N SER A 118 -10.79 11.86 -0.45
CA SER A 118 -11.48 12.79 -1.36
C SER A 118 -11.61 12.24 -2.78
N LEU A 119 -10.58 11.57 -3.29
CA LEU A 119 -10.59 10.94 -4.61
C LEU A 119 -11.52 9.72 -4.65
N ILE A 120 -11.50 8.87 -3.62
CA ILE A 120 -12.42 7.73 -3.50
C ILE A 120 -13.88 8.23 -3.50
N LYS A 121 -14.20 9.21 -2.66
CA LYS A 121 -15.57 9.77 -2.57
C LYS A 121 -16.01 10.45 -3.87
N ALA A 122 -15.08 10.99 -4.66
CA ALA A 122 -15.41 11.54 -5.99
C ALA A 122 -15.77 10.45 -7.00
N PHE A 123 -15.23 9.22 -6.87
CA PHE A 123 -15.62 8.08 -7.69
C PHE A 123 -16.92 7.43 -7.21
N SER A 124 -17.04 7.26 -5.90
CA SER A 124 -18.22 6.67 -5.25
C SER A 124 -18.35 7.19 -3.82
N SER A 125 -19.39 7.96 -3.57
CA SER A 125 -19.64 8.51 -2.23
C SER A 125 -20.13 7.48 -1.22
N SER A 126 -20.59 6.31 -1.69
CA SER A 126 -21.14 5.24 -0.86
C SER A 126 -20.10 4.21 -0.42
N ASP A 127 -18.92 4.18 -1.05
CA ASP A 127 -17.89 3.19 -0.71
C ASP A 127 -17.35 3.43 0.70
N ARG A 128 -17.06 2.33 1.39
CA ARG A 128 -16.40 2.33 2.70
C ARG A 128 -14.91 2.59 2.53
N ILE A 129 -14.30 3.21 3.55
CA ILE A 129 -12.86 3.47 3.56
C ILE A 129 -12.30 3.09 4.92
N LEU A 130 -11.37 2.16 4.94
CA LEU A 130 -10.58 1.79 6.11
C LEU A 130 -9.15 2.33 5.88
N GLY A 131 -8.80 3.38 6.60
CA GLY A 131 -7.49 4.02 6.50
C GLY A 131 -6.73 3.99 7.80
N GLU A 132 -5.42 4.08 7.72
CA GLU A 132 -4.51 4.06 8.87
C GLU A 132 -4.73 5.26 9.78
N GLU A 133 -4.88 6.47 9.22
CA GLU A 133 -4.95 7.72 9.99
C GLU A 133 -6.38 8.08 10.40
N GLY A 134 -7.35 7.89 9.51
CA GLY A 134 -8.74 8.27 9.72
C GLY A 134 -9.64 7.13 10.13
N GLY A 135 -9.11 5.90 10.28
CA GLY A 135 -9.91 4.73 10.66
C GLY A 135 -10.99 4.37 9.64
N LEU A 136 -12.06 3.70 10.14
CA LEU A 136 -13.16 3.23 9.32
C LEU A 136 -14.20 4.35 9.10
N ASP A 137 -14.48 4.63 7.83
CA ASP A 137 -15.60 5.46 7.36
C ASP A 137 -16.56 4.56 6.58
N ASP A 138 -17.72 4.30 7.17
CA ASP A 138 -18.72 3.41 6.59
C ASP A 138 -19.51 4.04 5.43
N GLY A 139 -19.29 5.30 5.11
CA GLY A 139 -20.04 6.02 4.08
C GLY A 139 -21.48 6.38 4.49
N PRO A 140 -22.14 7.27 3.75
CA PRO A 140 -23.53 7.61 3.99
C PRO A 140 -24.43 6.43 3.62
N GLY A 141 -25.13 5.84 4.58
CA GLY A 141 -26.11 4.77 4.37
C GLY A 141 -25.73 3.41 4.92
N SER A 142 -24.64 3.28 5.67
CA SER A 142 -24.20 2.00 6.26
C SER A 142 -25.23 1.36 7.24
N GLN A 143 -26.25 2.09 7.66
CA GLN A 143 -27.39 1.55 8.43
C GLN A 143 -28.48 0.90 7.55
N ALA A 144 -28.32 0.92 6.23
CA ALA A 144 -29.28 0.34 5.30
C ALA A 144 -28.97 -1.12 5.04
N GLN A 145 -29.67 -1.99 5.76
CA GLN A 145 -29.99 -3.39 5.46
C GLN A 145 -28.84 -4.35 5.10
N ALA A 146 -28.70 -5.37 5.92
CA ALA A 146 -27.79 -6.51 5.84
C ALA A 146 -27.89 -7.34 4.52
N THR A 147 -28.68 -6.94 3.54
CA THR A 147 -28.90 -7.64 2.28
C THR A 147 -27.85 -7.32 1.21
N ASP A 148 -27.09 -6.20 1.35
CA ASP A 148 -26.12 -5.75 0.33
C ASP A 148 -24.66 -5.79 0.82
N ALA A 149 -24.38 -6.35 1.99
CA ALA A 149 -23.02 -6.41 2.56
C ALA A 149 -22.02 -7.17 1.67
N ALA A 150 -22.50 -8.20 0.96
CA ALA A 150 -21.66 -9.01 0.06
C ALA A 150 -21.20 -8.26 -1.22
N GLU A 151 -21.82 -7.11 -1.52
CA GLU A 151 -21.49 -6.28 -2.69
C GLU A 151 -20.83 -4.95 -2.32
N ALA A 152 -20.70 -4.67 -1.03
CA ALA A 152 -20.12 -3.42 -0.53
C ALA A 152 -18.63 -3.34 -0.90
N VAL A 153 -18.24 -2.21 -1.49
CA VAL A 153 -16.85 -1.91 -1.81
C VAL A 153 -16.20 -1.24 -0.60
N THR A 154 -15.07 -1.81 -0.16
CA THR A 154 -14.26 -1.25 0.92
C THR A 154 -12.86 -0.94 0.39
N TRP A 155 -12.44 0.31 0.46
CA TRP A 155 -11.08 0.75 0.17
C TRP A 155 -10.25 0.66 1.44
N ILE A 156 -9.06 0.05 1.33
CA ILE A 156 -8.12 -0.15 2.42
C ILE A 156 -6.88 0.67 2.07
N VAL A 157 -6.51 1.61 2.94
CA VAL A 157 -5.58 2.69 2.60
C VAL A 157 -4.48 2.83 3.65
N ASP A 158 -3.24 2.79 3.19
CA ASP A 158 -2.08 3.32 3.90
C ASP A 158 -1.51 4.49 3.09
N PRO A 159 -1.55 5.72 3.65
CA PRO A 159 -1.05 6.90 2.96
C PRO A 159 0.47 6.89 2.80
N ILE A 160 1.24 6.37 3.79
CA ILE A 160 2.70 6.25 3.73
C ILE A 160 3.16 5.00 4.49
N ASP A 161 3.08 3.83 3.87
CA ASP A 161 3.76 2.65 4.39
C ASP A 161 5.28 2.88 4.39
N GLY A 162 5.89 2.78 5.57
CA GLY A 162 7.29 3.12 5.79
C GLY A 162 7.52 4.56 6.22
N THR A 163 6.69 5.12 7.09
CA THR A 163 6.79 6.50 7.62
C THR A 163 8.17 6.81 8.22
N VAL A 164 8.81 5.83 8.90
CA VAL A 164 10.19 6.00 9.39
C VAL A 164 11.17 6.25 8.25
N ASN A 165 11.07 5.48 7.16
CA ASN A 165 11.91 5.69 5.97
C ASN A 165 11.66 7.05 5.32
N PHE A 166 10.39 7.46 5.25
CA PHE A 166 10.02 8.79 4.78
C PHE A 166 10.67 9.89 5.63
N LEU A 167 10.65 9.78 6.96
CA LEU A 167 11.28 10.73 7.88
C LEU A 167 12.80 10.84 7.64
N TYR A 168 13.49 9.71 7.55
CA TYR A 168 14.95 9.65 7.41
C TYR A 168 15.45 9.83 5.97
N GLY A 169 14.56 9.96 4.99
CA GLY A 169 14.96 10.14 3.60
C GLY A 169 15.41 8.86 2.89
N LEU A 170 15.08 7.72 3.47
CA LEU A 170 15.35 6.43 2.83
C LEU A 170 14.32 6.17 1.72
N PRO A 171 14.69 5.49 0.62
CA PRO A 171 13.84 5.42 -0.58
C PRO A 171 12.67 4.43 -0.51
N ASN A 172 12.57 3.61 0.55
CA ASN A 172 11.60 2.53 0.67
C ASN A 172 10.38 2.98 1.48
N PHE A 173 9.47 3.71 0.84
CA PHE A 173 8.15 4.06 1.36
C PHE A 173 7.15 4.18 0.22
N ALA A 174 5.89 3.87 0.48
CA ALA A 174 4.89 3.71 -0.55
C ALA A 174 3.51 4.19 -0.11
N VAL A 175 2.64 4.47 -1.10
CA VAL A 175 1.19 4.52 -0.92
C VAL A 175 0.64 3.15 -1.22
N SER A 176 -0.16 2.58 -0.31
CA SER A 176 -0.82 1.29 -0.48
C SER A 176 -2.33 1.48 -0.55
N ILE A 177 -2.96 1.02 -1.63
CA ILE A 177 -4.40 1.11 -1.87
C ILE A 177 -4.92 -0.26 -2.27
N ALA A 178 -5.75 -0.87 -1.45
CA ALA A 178 -6.49 -2.08 -1.82
C ALA A 178 -8.00 -1.80 -1.92
N CYS A 179 -8.69 -2.65 -2.62
CA CYS A 179 -10.12 -2.63 -2.77
C CYS A 179 -10.68 -4.03 -2.53
N ALA A 180 -11.56 -4.16 -1.54
CA ALA A 180 -12.29 -5.37 -1.25
C ALA A 180 -13.75 -5.25 -1.71
N VAL A 181 -14.32 -6.37 -2.16
CA VAL A 181 -15.75 -6.53 -2.43
C VAL A 181 -16.26 -7.65 -1.53
N GLY A 182 -17.18 -7.31 -0.62
CA GLY A 182 -17.50 -8.19 0.50
C GLY A 182 -16.25 -8.46 1.35
N ASP A 183 -15.91 -9.72 1.54
CA ASP A 183 -14.81 -10.17 2.39
C ASP A 183 -13.52 -10.48 1.60
N GLU A 184 -13.44 -10.06 0.34
CA GLU A 184 -12.33 -10.43 -0.53
C GLU A 184 -11.65 -9.22 -1.15
N VAL A 185 -10.32 -9.13 -1.02
CA VAL A 185 -9.49 -8.14 -1.73
C VAL A 185 -9.40 -8.53 -3.20
N VAL A 186 -9.94 -7.68 -4.08
CA VAL A 186 -10.09 -7.97 -5.52
C VAL A 186 -9.24 -7.08 -6.43
N ALA A 187 -8.75 -5.96 -5.91
CA ALA A 187 -7.89 -5.04 -6.65
C ALA A 187 -6.91 -4.33 -5.72
N GLY A 188 -5.76 -3.91 -6.24
CA GLY A 188 -4.79 -3.19 -5.43
C GLY A 188 -3.72 -2.49 -6.26
N ALA A 189 -3.14 -1.45 -5.66
CA ALA A 189 -2.00 -0.73 -6.18
C ALA A 189 -1.07 -0.29 -5.04
N VAL A 190 0.23 -0.45 -5.24
CA VAL A 190 1.29 0.04 -4.36
C VAL A 190 2.20 0.96 -5.17
N ALA A 191 2.27 2.24 -4.80
CA ALA A 191 3.11 3.22 -5.48
C ALA A 191 4.36 3.52 -4.67
N ASN A 192 5.53 3.09 -5.13
CA ASN A 192 6.81 3.52 -4.57
C ASN A 192 7.04 4.99 -4.91
N VAL A 193 6.98 5.84 -3.90
CA VAL A 193 7.07 7.31 -4.08
C VAL A 193 8.43 7.73 -4.62
N SER A 194 9.49 7.07 -4.19
CA SER A 194 10.87 7.42 -4.55
C SER A 194 11.20 7.01 -5.99
N SER A 195 10.94 5.77 -6.39
CA SER A 195 11.23 5.28 -7.74
C SER A 195 10.19 5.73 -8.76
N GLY A 196 8.94 5.90 -8.32
CA GLY A 196 7.76 6.15 -9.17
C GLY A 196 7.26 4.89 -9.87
N GLU A 197 7.73 3.71 -9.47
CA GLU A 197 7.14 2.44 -9.87
C GLU A 197 5.77 2.28 -9.19
N ILE A 198 4.78 1.79 -9.94
CA ILE A 198 3.46 1.46 -9.40
C ILE A 198 3.19 0.01 -9.71
N TYR A 199 3.16 -0.80 -8.67
CA TYR A 199 2.75 -2.19 -8.68
C TYR A 199 1.23 -2.26 -8.62
N SER A 200 0.59 -3.16 -9.37
CA SER A 200 -0.86 -3.30 -9.33
C SER A 200 -1.31 -4.68 -9.76
N ALA A 201 -2.46 -5.10 -9.23
CA ALA A 201 -3.12 -6.34 -9.61
C ALA A 201 -4.65 -6.20 -9.55
N ALA A 202 -5.32 -7.02 -10.32
CA ALA A 202 -6.74 -7.34 -10.16
C ALA A 202 -6.90 -8.85 -10.12
N LYS A 203 -7.79 -9.35 -9.28
CA LYS A 203 -8.00 -10.79 -9.05
C LYS A 203 -8.28 -11.53 -10.35
N GLY A 204 -7.46 -12.54 -10.63
CA GLY A 204 -7.53 -13.37 -11.84
C GLY A 204 -6.97 -12.72 -13.12
N GLU A 205 -6.35 -11.52 -13.02
CA GLU A 205 -5.84 -10.76 -14.16
C GLU A 205 -4.31 -10.66 -14.17
N GLY A 206 -3.64 -11.25 -13.15
CA GLY A 206 -2.21 -11.16 -12.94
C GLY A 206 -1.75 -9.82 -12.35
N ALA A 207 -0.46 -9.73 -12.09
CA ALA A 207 0.18 -8.56 -11.51
C ALA A 207 1.13 -7.88 -12.50
N GLN A 208 1.28 -6.56 -12.36
CA GLN A 208 2.15 -5.76 -13.21
C GLN A 208 2.82 -4.61 -12.43
N VAL A 209 3.94 -4.14 -12.96
CA VAL A 209 4.56 -2.88 -12.54
C VAL A 209 4.60 -1.90 -13.72
N SER A 210 4.17 -0.67 -13.48
CA SER A 210 4.31 0.44 -14.42
C SER A 210 5.36 1.43 -13.95
N ARG A 211 6.18 1.94 -14.87
CA ARG A 211 7.28 2.89 -14.60
C ARG A 211 6.96 4.29 -15.09
N ARG A 212 7.76 5.27 -14.67
CA ARG A 212 7.60 6.70 -15.07
C ARG A 212 7.70 6.93 -16.56
N ASP A 213 8.45 6.11 -17.27
CA ASP A 213 8.62 6.16 -18.73
C ASP A 213 7.43 5.58 -19.51
N GLY A 214 6.42 5.08 -18.79
CA GLY A 214 5.23 4.45 -19.36
C GLY A 214 5.40 2.96 -19.66
N THR A 215 6.56 2.36 -19.41
CA THR A 215 6.73 0.92 -19.59
C THR A 215 5.92 0.15 -18.54
N VAL A 216 5.33 -0.97 -18.98
CA VAL A 216 4.58 -1.90 -18.14
C VAL A 216 5.21 -3.28 -18.27
N GLN A 217 5.47 -3.93 -17.14
CA GLN A 217 6.03 -5.27 -17.06
C GLN A 217 5.09 -6.17 -16.25
N THR A 218 4.76 -7.34 -16.79
CA THR A 218 4.09 -8.39 -16.03
C THR A 218 5.05 -8.94 -14.97
N LEU A 219 4.53 -9.21 -13.78
CA LEU A 219 5.29 -9.72 -12.65
C LEU A 219 5.18 -11.25 -12.55
N SER A 220 6.24 -11.85 -12.06
CA SER A 220 6.27 -13.24 -11.63
C SER A 220 7.31 -13.41 -10.51
N CYS A 221 7.03 -14.32 -9.59
CA CYS A 221 7.95 -14.69 -8.53
C CYS A 221 9.26 -15.28 -9.07
N SER A 222 10.29 -15.31 -8.22
CA SER A 222 11.55 -15.98 -8.51
C SER A 222 11.36 -17.50 -8.61
N PRO A 223 12.24 -18.23 -9.31
CA PRO A 223 12.20 -19.70 -9.39
C PRO A 223 13.09 -20.38 -8.34
N THR A 224 13.50 -19.69 -7.25
CA THR A 224 14.35 -20.25 -6.20
C THR A 224 13.62 -21.38 -5.47
N ALA A 225 14.18 -22.59 -5.47
CA ALA A 225 13.55 -23.78 -4.89
C ALA A 225 14.15 -24.23 -3.55
N GLU A 226 15.42 -23.84 -3.28
CA GLU A 226 16.13 -24.26 -2.09
C GLU A 226 16.11 -23.18 -1.01
N LEU A 227 15.73 -23.55 0.22
CA LEU A 227 15.63 -22.62 1.36
C LEU A 227 16.97 -21.93 1.64
N GLU A 228 18.08 -22.64 1.57
CA GLU A 228 19.43 -22.08 1.78
C GLU A 228 19.84 -21.00 0.75
N LYS A 229 19.13 -20.92 -0.38
CA LYS A 229 19.33 -19.90 -1.43
C LYS A 229 18.30 -18.79 -1.37
N THR A 230 17.33 -18.89 -0.47
CA THR A 230 16.21 -17.97 -0.35
C THR A 230 16.62 -16.64 0.28
N LEU A 231 16.36 -15.53 -0.40
CA LEU A 231 16.47 -14.18 0.13
C LEU A 231 15.14 -13.78 0.75
N VAL A 232 15.13 -13.54 2.07
CA VAL A 232 13.92 -13.26 2.84
C VAL A 232 13.82 -11.77 3.18
N ALA A 233 12.66 -11.14 2.95
CA ALA A 233 12.36 -9.83 3.49
C ALA A 233 11.55 -9.94 4.79
N THR A 234 11.70 -8.97 5.70
CA THR A 234 10.99 -8.94 6.98
C THR A 234 10.91 -7.53 7.56
N GLY A 235 10.03 -7.35 8.55
CA GLY A 235 9.94 -6.17 9.37
C GLY A 235 9.81 -6.49 10.86
N PHE A 236 9.75 -5.43 11.67
CA PHE A 236 9.70 -5.53 13.12
C PHE A 236 8.68 -4.55 13.72
N SER A 237 7.92 -5.03 14.70
CA SER A 237 6.92 -4.25 15.43
C SER A 237 7.50 -3.03 16.16
N TYR A 238 6.66 -2.03 16.39
CA TYR A 238 6.96 -0.91 17.26
C TYR A 238 6.95 -1.26 18.76
N SER A 239 6.48 -2.45 19.15
CA SER A 239 6.58 -2.98 20.51
C SER A 239 7.98 -3.55 20.79
N ALA A 240 8.70 -3.00 21.76
CA ALA A 240 10.06 -3.47 22.11
C ALA A 240 10.09 -4.95 22.51
N ASN A 241 9.08 -5.41 23.25
CA ASN A 241 8.99 -6.82 23.68
C ASN A 241 8.79 -7.75 22.49
N LEU A 242 7.89 -7.37 21.56
CA LEU A 242 7.64 -8.17 20.37
C LEU A 242 8.85 -8.18 19.44
N ARG A 243 9.55 -7.04 19.28
CA ARG A 243 10.81 -6.99 18.52
C ARG A 243 11.88 -7.97 19.02
N GLN A 244 11.99 -8.18 20.34
CA GLN A 244 12.91 -9.16 20.88
C GLN A 244 12.56 -10.58 20.45
N VAL A 245 11.26 -10.92 20.42
CA VAL A 245 10.79 -12.22 19.93
C VAL A 245 11.06 -12.33 18.42
N GLN A 246 10.69 -11.32 17.65
CA GLN A 246 10.93 -11.26 16.20
C GLN A 246 12.42 -11.34 15.87
N GLY A 247 13.30 -10.75 16.70
CA GLY A 247 14.76 -10.88 16.57
C GLY A 247 15.24 -12.33 16.76
N ARG A 248 14.63 -13.08 17.70
CA ARG A 248 14.93 -14.50 17.86
C ARG A 248 14.47 -15.33 16.65
N ILE A 249 13.28 -15.04 16.09
CA ILE A 249 12.79 -15.68 14.86
C ILE A 249 13.77 -15.41 13.72
N ALA A 250 14.14 -14.16 13.48
CA ALA A 250 15.09 -13.78 12.42
C ALA A 250 16.45 -14.46 12.60
N SER A 251 16.96 -14.53 13.83
CA SER A 251 18.23 -15.21 14.12
C SER A 251 18.23 -16.70 13.76
N GLN A 252 17.10 -17.38 13.92
CA GLN A 252 16.97 -18.80 13.54
C GLN A 252 16.89 -18.95 12.02
N LEU A 253 16.07 -18.12 11.35
CA LEU A 253 15.95 -18.18 9.89
C LEU A 253 17.26 -17.84 9.16
N LEU A 254 18.12 -16.97 9.74
CA LEU A 254 19.46 -16.67 9.18
C LEU A 254 20.36 -17.90 9.07
N GLY A 255 20.12 -18.94 9.87
CA GLY A 255 20.85 -20.20 9.77
C GLY A 255 20.37 -21.14 8.65
N GLU A 256 19.20 -20.87 8.08
CA GLU A 256 18.50 -21.73 7.13
C GLU A 256 18.33 -21.10 5.74
N CYS A 257 18.31 -19.77 5.65
CA CYS A 257 18.16 -19.02 4.39
C CYS A 257 19.46 -18.35 3.94
N ARG A 258 19.49 -17.82 2.71
CA ARG A 258 20.67 -17.12 2.18
C ARG A 258 21.01 -15.86 2.95
N ASP A 259 19.99 -15.04 3.21
CA ASP A 259 20.15 -13.74 3.89
C ASP A 259 18.77 -13.13 4.18
N ILE A 260 18.75 -12.13 5.05
CA ILE A 260 17.53 -11.37 5.39
C ILE A 260 17.70 -9.91 4.97
N ARG A 261 16.59 -9.31 4.52
CA ARG A 261 16.47 -7.87 4.24
C ARG A 261 15.41 -7.26 5.14
N ARG A 262 15.74 -6.14 5.77
CA ARG A 262 14.78 -5.30 6.49
C ARG A 262 14.69 -3.94 5.80
N MET A 263 13.73 -3.78 4.88
CA MET A 263 13.65 -2.58 4.04
C MET A 263 12.69 -1.54 4.59
N GLY A 264 11.69 -1.94 5.38
CA GLY A 264 10.87 -1.06 6.21
C GLY A 264 9.61 -0.50 5.56
N SER A 265 9.09 -1.19 4.55
CA SER A 265 7.80 -1.00 3.93
C SER A 265 7.24 -2.37 3.58
N ALA A 266 6.22 -2.83 4.31
CA ALA A 266 5.61 -4.14 4.12
C ALA A 266 4.97 -4.28 2.74
N ALA A 267 4.30 -3.23 2.28
CA ALA A 267 3.69 -3.20 0.95
C ALA A 267 4.74 -3.36 -0.16
N LEU A 268 5.91 -2.68 -0.04
CA LEU A 268 6.98 -2.84 -1.02
C LEU A 268 7.68 -4.18 -0.92
N ASP A 269 7.87 -4.73 0.28
CA ASP A 269 8.50 -6.03 0.49
C ASP A 269 7.67 -7.14 -0.17
N LEU A 270 6.34 -7.10 -0.06
CA LEU A 270 5.41 -7.97 -0.79
C LEU A 270 5.50 -7.78 -2.31
N CYS A 271 5.60 -6.52 -2.78
CA CYS A 271 5.82 -6.23 -4.19
C CYS A 271 7.18 -6.76 -4.70
N MET A 272 8.21 -6.82 -3.85
CA MET A 272 9.50 -7.41 -4.21
C MET A 272 9.42 -8.94 -4.38
N VAL A 273 8.58 -9.62 -3.58
CA VAL A 273 8.26 -11.04 -3.82
C VAL A 273 7.59 -11.21 -5.18
N ALA A 274 6.56 -10.39 -5.46
CA ALA A 274 5.87 -10.39 -6.75
C ALA A 274 6.80 -10.17 -7.95
N HIS A 275 7.86 -9.39 -7.77
CA HIS A 275 8.83 -9.02 -8.81
C HIS A 275 10.01 -10.00 -8.91
N GLY A 276 10.06 -11.03 -8.03
CA GLY A 276 11.17 -11.97 -7.95
C GLY A 276 12.50 -11.34 -7.49
N ARG A 277 12.45 -10.21 -6.79
CA ARG A 277 13.63 -9.51 -6.24
C ARG A 277 14.02 -10.02 -4.86
N VAL A 278 13.06 -10.56 -4.11
CA VAL A 278 13.23 -11.42 -2.94
C VAL A 278 12.37 -12.66 -3.14
N ASP A 279 12.70 -13.74 -2.44
CA ASP A 279 12.06 -15.04 -2.64
C ASP A 279 10.90 -15.26 -1.67
N ALA A 280 10.99 -14.65 -0.48
CA ALA A 280 9.98 -14.75 0.55
C ALA A 280 9.93 -13.47 1.41
N TYR A 281 8.82 -13.31 2.12
CA TYR A 281 8.56 -12.26 3.09
C TYR A 281 7.78 -12.81 4.27
N TYR A 282 8.04 -12.31 5.47
CA TYR A 282 7.19 -12.49 6.64
C TYR A 282 7.27 -11.29 7.57
N GLU A 283 6.15 -10.98 8.24
CA GLU A 283 6.10 -9.99 9.29
C GLU A 283 4.92 -10.29 10.26
N HIS A 284 5.06 -9.90 11.52
CA HIS A 284 4.02 -10.01 12.54
C HIS A 284 3.67 -8.61 13.04
N ASP A 285 2.42 -8.43 13.52
CA ASP A 285 1.90 -7.18 14.09
C ASP A 285 1.70 -6.04 13.09
N ILE A 286 1.60 -6.35 11.80
CA ILE A 286 1.21 -5.37 10.78
C ILE A 286 -0.30 -5.34 10.59
N LYS A 287 -0.79 -4.27 9.98
CA LYS A 287 -2.21 -3.99 9.80
C LYS A 287 -2.64 -4.35 8.37
N ILE A 288 -3.94 -4.47 8.16
CA ILE A 288 -4.48 -4.82 6.85
C ILE A 288 -4.10 -3.80 5.76
N TRP A 289 -3.95 -2.54 6.09
CA TRP A 289 -3.56 -1.51 5.13
C TRP A 289 -2.09 -1.62 4.70
N ASP A 290 -1.21 -2.18 5.54
CA ASP A 290 0.21 -2.42 5.21
C ASP A 290 0.35 -3.53 4.17
N TYR A 291 -0.54 -4.55 4.16
CA TYR A 291 -0.32 -5.76 3.37
C TYR A 291 -1.41 -6.07 2.32
N ALA A 292 -2.64 -5.58 2.43
CA ALA A 292 -3.74 -6.05 1.58
C ALA A 292 -3.46 -5.89 0.07
N ALA A 293 -2.96 -4.73 -0.35
CA ALA A 293 -2.61 -4.51 -1.75
C ALA A 293 -1.40 -5.34 -2.18
N GLY A 294 -0.33 -5.34 -1.36
CA GLY A 294 0.90 -6.08 -1.63
C GLY A 294 0.68 -7.58 -1.70
N ALA A 295 -0.15 -8.14 -0.79
CA ALA A 295 -0.48 -9.57 -0.76
C ALA A 295 -1.26 -10.00 -2.02
N LEU A 296 -2.24 -9.22 -2.47
CA LEU A 296 -2.92 -9.48 -3.74
C LEU A 296 -1.94 -9.44 -4.92
N ILE A 297 -1.07 -8.42 -4.97
CA ILE A 297 -0.08 -8.29 -6.06
C ILE A 297 0.87 -9.49 -6.06
N ALA A 298 1.32 -9.96 -4.88
CA ALA A 298 2.16 -11.14 -4.78
C ALA A 298 1.42 -12.42 -5.17
N ALA A 299 0.17 -12.58 -4.75
CA ALA A 299 -0.67 -13.73 -5.15
C ALA A 299 -0.87 -13.80 -6.66
N GLU A 300 -1.21 -12.67 -7.30
CA GLU A 300 -1.41 -12.57 -8.74
C GLU A 300 -0.11 -12.72 -9.56
N ALA A 301 1.05 -12.57 -8.91
CA ALA A 301 2.36 -12.89 -9.48
C ALA A 301 2.78 -14.37 -9.25
N GLY A 302 1.94 -15.17 -8.60
CA GLY A 302 2.14 -16.59 -8.35
C GLY A 302 2.70 -16.95 -6.98
N ALA A 303 2.86 -16.00 -6.04
CA ALA A 303 3.28 -16.31 -4.68
C ALA A 303 2.21 -17.09 -3.91
N ARG A 304 2.66 -17.95 -3.00
CA ARG A 304 1.81 -18.51 -1.95
C ARG A 304 1.73 -17.51 -0.81
N ILE A 305 0.50 -17.17 -0.40
CA ILE A 305 0.22 -16.13 0.58
C ILE A 305 -0.32 -16.76 1.86
N ARG A 306 0.13 -16.23 3.00
CA ARG A 306 -0.42 -16.48 4.33
C ARG A 306 -0.77 -15.12 4.93
N VAL A 307 -2.05 -14.84 5.10
CA VAL A 307 -2.57 -13.62 5.72
C VAL A 307 -3.75 -13.95 6.62
N PRO A 308 -4.04 -13.13 7.64
CA PRO A 308 -5.27 -13.25 8.41
C PRO A 308 -6.52 -13.11 7.53
N GLU A 309 -7.63 -13.69 7.96
CA GLU A 309 -8.91 -13.52 7.27
C GLU A 309 -9.35 -12.05 7.29
N PHE A 310 -9.91 -11.59 6.17
CA PHE A 310 -10.36 -10.20 6.01
C PHE A 310 -11.31 -9.76 7.11
N THR A 311 -12.28 -10.59 7.46
CA THR A 311 -13.30 -10.32 8.49
C THR A 311 -12.71 -10.07 9.88
N GLN A 312 -11.56 -10.67 10.18
CA GLN A 312 -10.84 -10.45 11.44
C GLN A 312 -10.09 -9.12 11.46
N CYS A 313 -9.76 -8.57 10.29
CA CYS A 313 -8.94 -7.38 10.14
C CYS A 313 -9.73 -6.13 9.72
N ALA A 314 -10.95 -6.29 9.20
CA ALA A 314 -11.79 -5.18 8.73
C ALA A 314 -12.44 -4.40 9.90
N ASN A 315 -11.65 -4.04 10.89
CA ASN A 315 -12.01 -3.29 12.09
C ASN A 315 -11.11 -2.05 12.24
N ALA A 316 -11.42 -1.18 13.17
CA ALA A 316 -10.66 0.05 13.40
C ALA A 316 -9.19 -0.18 13.79
N ALA A 317 -8.84 -1.36 14.33
CA ALA A 317 -7.46 -1.72 14.67
C ALA A 317 -6.68 -2.25 13.46
N GLY A 318 -7.37 -2.60 12.37
CA GLY A 318 -6.76 -3.13 11.14
C GLY A 318 -6.11 -4.52 11.29
N ARG A 319 -6.39 -5.23 12.38
CA ARG A 319 -5.76 -6.53 12.70
C ARG A 319 -6.67 -7.41 13.56
N PRO A 320 -6.41 -8.74 13.60
CA PRO A 320 -7.09 -9.64 14.52
C PRO A 320 -6.82 -9.28 15.99
N GLU A 321 -7.74 -9.68 16.86
CA GLU A 321 -7.53 -9.67 18.31
C GLU A 321 -6.71 -10.91 18.71
N GLY A 322 -5.80 -10.78 19.68
CA GLY A 322 -5.01 -11.87 20.22
C GLY A 322 -3.50 -11.65 20.19
N ASP A 323 -2.72 -12.74 20.28
CA ASP A 323 -1.27 -12.68 20.20
C ASP A 323 -0.85 -12.37 18.75
N PRO A 324 -0.13 -11.27 18.48
CA PRO A 324 0.33 -10.93 17.13
C PRO A 324 1.14 -12.03 16.43
N LEU A 325 1.78 -12.91 17.20
CA LEU A 325 2.53 -14.04 16.64
C LEU A 325 1.64 -15.15 16.05
N ASP A 326 0.34 -15.16 16.35
CA ASP A 326 -0.62 -16.11 15.77
C ASP A 326 -1.11 -15.64 14.39
N PHE A 327 -0.91 -14.36 14.06
CA PHE A 327 -1.44 -13.70 12.88
C PHE A 327 -0.32 -13.09 12.01
N GLY A 328 0.69 -13.92 11.68
CA GLY A 328 1.76 -13.50 10.79
C GLY A 328 1.28 -13.35 9.34
N VAL A 329 1.80 -12.32 8.67
CA VAL A 329 1.68 -12.16 7.22
C VAL A 329 2.90 -12.77 6.56
N GLY A 330 2.70 -13.56 5.50
CA GLY A 330 3.79 -14.20 4.75
C GLY A 330 3.46 -14.32 3.27
N ALA A 331 4.50 -14.24 2.45
CA ALA A 331 4.48 -14.52 1.03
C ALA A 331 5.76 -15.25 0.64
N ALA A 332 5.66 -16.25 -0.23
CA ALA A 332 6.84 -16.93 -0.76
C ALA A 332 6.59 -17.38 -2.19
N ASN A 333 7.64 -17.42 -3.00
CA ASN A 333 7.54 -18.04 -4.31
C ASN A 333 7.08 -19.51 -4.16
N PRO A 334 6.34 -20.07 -5.14
CA PRO A 334 5.66 -21.36 -4.96
C PRO A 334 6.62 -22.52 -4.72
N GLU A 335 7.86 -22.46 -5.25
CA GLU A 335 8.83 -23.55 -5.20
C GLU A 335 9.42 -23.74 -3.79
N VAL A 336 9.59 -22.65 -3.02
CA VAL A 336 10.18 -22.69 -1.67
C VAL A 336 9.16 -22.55 -0.55
N ALA A 337 7.90 -22.23 -0.87
CA ALA A 337 6.89 -21.82 0.10
C ALA A 337 6.67 -22.84 1.24
N ASP A 338 6.59 -24.14 0.95
CA ASP A 338 6.38 -25.16 1.98
C ASP A 338 7.55 -25.20 2.96
N ALA A 339 8.77 -25.28 2.46
CA ALA A 339 9.98 -25.30 3.29
C ALA A 339 10.14 -24.00 4.08
N PHE A 340 9.87 -22.85 3.46
CA PHE A 340 9.95 -21.56 4.13
C PHE A 340 8.96 -21.41 5.27
N PHE A 341 7.67 -21.75 5.03
CA PHE A 341 6.65 -21.62 6.07
C PHE A 341 6.85 -22.64 7.20
N GLU A 342 7.36 -23.84 6.93
CA GLU A 342 7.73 -24.80 7.96
C GLU A 342 8.88 -24.28 8.84
N ALA A 343 9.92 -23.71 8.23
CA ALA A 343 11.03 -23.09 8.96
C ALA A 343 10.58 -21.90 9.80
N LEU A 344 9.70 -21.02 9.25
CA LEU A 344 9.14 -19.88 9.95
C LEU A 344 8.31 -20.31 11.18
N ASP A 345 7.43 -21.31 11.01
CA ASP A 345 6.59 -21.81 12.08
C ASP A 345 7.45 -22.44 13.20
N GLY A 346 8.48 -23.20 12.83
CA GLY A 346 9.46 -23.77 13.74
C GLY A 346 10.26 -22.69 14.50
N ALA A 347 10.71 -21.65 13.81
CA ALA A 347 11.40 -20.51 14.42
C ALA A 347 10.50 -19.73 15.36
N THR A 348 9.24 -19.50 14.97
CA THR A 348 8.23 -18.81 15.79
C THR A 348 7.92 -19.59 17.07
N ALA A 349 7.71 -20.89 16.97
CA ALA A 349 7.44 -21.75 18.14
C ALA A 349 8.61 -21.75 19.14
N LYS A 350 9.86 -21.83 18.65
CA LYS A 350 11.06 -21.76 19.51
C LYS A 350 11.26 -20.38 20.14
N ALA A 351 10.91 -19.31 19.44
CA ALA A 351 11.11 -17.94 19.90
C ALA A 351 10.12 -17.53 21.01
N ARG A 352 8.98 -18.22 21.15
CA ARG A 352 8.00 -18.02 22.23
C ARG A 352 8.44 -18.57 23.58
N ASN A 353 9.37 -19.54 23.57
CA ASN A 353 9.95 -20.17 24.76
C ASN A 353 11.26 -19.48 25.17
#